data_896e928fdae2550d5042dce3e8813d97
#
_entry.id   896e928fdae2550d5042dce3e8813d97
#
_cell.length_a   1.000
_cell.length_b   1.000
_cell.length_c   1.000
_cell.angle_alpha   90.00
_cell.angle_beta   90.00
_cell.angle_gamma   90.00
#
_symmetry.space_group_name_H-M   'P 1'
#
loop_
_entity.id
_entity.type
_entity.pdbx_description
1 polymer ?
#
loop_
_entity_poly.entity_id
_entity_poly.type
_entity_poly.pdbx_seq_one_letter_code
_entity_poly.pdbx_strand_id
1 'polypeptide(L)'
;MALTRRNDGRWCKTKTINGKKMYFYSTEPTEKKAVRDIENQMIEYTGEVQKGKLFKDVAEEWEKIKREDLDPVTWYKTYKAAYAQVKERFRELSIVNITPFDIDKYFKKLKANKYSHKYVATRKSVLNMIFEYAFVRGYVNDNFVSSVPIPSGPVKKARKAPSEDDIKIVTSNYEGDDFLYYFLVYTGLRMSEACALTDEDIDFDNNLIYINKKIVWDGNRPVLKHQPKTEAGERAVPLLSELKKRMPKNFEGYLFSRDNGKPPYTQKQLRIITDGYKKRHNISFTPHQLRHAFASLGVEADLLVKEL
;
A
#
# COMPACT_ATOMS: atom_id res chain seq x y z
N MET A 1 21.38 -7.85 31.25
CA MET A 1 22.14 -6.98 32.17
C MET A 1 21.52 -7.12 33.55
N ALA A 2 22.27 -7.45 34.60
CA ALA A 2 21.71 -7.63 35.92
C ALA A 2 21.60 -6.28 36.64
N LEU A 3 20.41 -5.94 37.12
CA LEU A 3 20.14 -4.79 37.98
C LEU A 3 19.99 -5.24 39.43
N THR A 4 20.31 -4.36 40.36
CA THR A 4 20.07 -4.58 41.80
C THR A 4 18.87 -3.73 42.23
N ARG A 5 17.87 -4.37 42.84
CA ARG A 5 16.75 -3.65 43.44
C ARG A 5 17.11 -3.20 44.85
N ARG A 6 16.99 -1.92 45.13
CA ARG A 6 17.30 -1.31 46.45
C ARG A 6 16.12 -1.41 47.39
N ASN A 7 16.37 -1.22 48.68
CA ASN A 7 15.32 -1.23 49.72
C ASN A 7 14.28 -0.11 49.54
N ASP A 8 14.65 0.96 48.81
CA ASP A 8 13.76 2.07 48.48
C ASP A 8 12.89 1.78 47.23
N GLY A 9 12.97 0.56 46.70
CA GLY A 9 12.19 0.12 45.56
C GLY A 9 12.78 0.46 44.19
N ARG A 10 13.82 1.31 44.13
CA ARG A 10 14.48 1.69 42.88
C ARG A 10 15.40 0.60 42.36
N TRP A 11 15.47 0.50 41.05
CA TRP A 11 16.51 -0.30 40.37
C TRP A 11 17.80 0.51 40.30
N CYS A 12 18.93 -0.15 40.51
CA CYS A 12 20.24 0.48 40.51
C CYS A 12 21.24 -0.33 39.69
N LYS A 13 22.10 0.37 38.96
CA LYS A 13 23.31 -0.17 38.35
C LYS A 13 24.49 0.73 38.59
N THR A 14 25.62 0.13 38.80
CA THR A 14 26.89 0.81 38.95
C THR A 14 27.75 0.62 37.71
N LYS A 15 28.41 1.68 37.23
CA LYS A 15 29.41 1.66 36.15
C LYS A 15 30.59 2.53 36.57
N THR A 16 31.82 2.06 36.36
CA THR A 16 33.00 2.90 36.54
C THR A 16 33.28 3.67 35.26
N ILE A 17 33.26 5.01 35.36
CA ILE A 17 33.46 5.92 34.24
C ILE A 17 34.59 6.88 34.62
N ASN A 18 35.61 6.95 33.79
CA ASN A 18 36.80 7.79 34.05
C ASN A 18 37.41 7.56 35.44
N GLY A 19 37.47 6.30 35.92
CA GLY A 19 37.99 5.92 37.20
C GLY A 19 37.09 6.17 38.41
N LYS A 20 35.93 6.81 38.22
CA LYS A 20 34.94 7.07 39.27
C LYS A 20 33.73 6.14 39.16
N LYS A 21 33.31 5.59 40.33
CA LYS A 21 32.14 4.73 40.41
C LYS A 21 30.87 5.55 40.35
N MET A 22 30.09 5.38 39.30
CA MET A 22 28.82 6.06 39.07
C MET A 22 27.62 5.13 39.32
N TYR A 23 26.53 5.69 39.84
CA TYR A 23 25.30 4.98 40.15
C TYR A 23 24.18 5.52 39.31
N PHE A 24 23.47 4.66 38.61
CA PHE A 24 22.31 4.99 37.79
C PHE A 24 21.08 4.32 38.39
N TYR A 25 19.98 5.07 38.47
CA TYR A 25 18.77 4.66 39.18
C TYR A 25 17.56 4.75 38.27
N SER A 26 16.62 3.81 38.45
CA SER A 26 15.33 3.84 37.75
C SER A 26 14.19 3.56 38.72
N THR A 27 13.10 4.27 38.58
CA THR A 27 11.83 4.08 39.29
C THR A 27 10.82 3.23 38.49
N GLU A 28 11.22 2.75 37.34
CA GLU A 28 10.34 1.95 36.48
C GLU A 28 9.82 0.70 37.19
N PRO A 29 8.53 0.35 36.99
CA PRO A 29 7.89 -0.72 37.78
C PRO A 29 8.41 -2.12 37.47
N THR A 30 8.98 -2.33 36.28
CA THR A 30 9.49 -3.63 35.87
C THR A 30 11.00 -3.55 35.57
N GLU A 31 11.72 -4.66 35.84
CA GLU A 31 13.16 -4.76 35.57
C GLU A 31 13.48 -4.46 34.10
N LYS A 32 12.67 -4.98 33.16
CA LYS A 32 12.86 -4.74 31.72
C LYS A 32 12.83 -3.26 31.33
N LYS A 33 11.90 -2.50 31.93
CA LYS A 33 11.81 -1.05 31.71
C LYS A 33 12.94 -0.32 32.40
N ALA A 34 13.28 -0.73 33.63
CA ALA A 34 14.38 -0.15 34.40
C ALA A 34 15.75 -0.35 33.72
N VAL A 35 16.00 -1.50 33.11
CA VAL A 35 17.21 -1.75 32.31
C VAL A 35 17.34 -0.69 31.22
N ARG A 36 16.27 -0.46 30.47
CA ARG A 36 16.24 0.50 29.36
C ARG A 36 16.46 1.94 29.83
N ASP A 37 15.79 2.33 30.91
CA ASP A 37 15.91 3.67 31.49
C ASP A 37 17.36 3.93 31.95
N ILE A 38 17.96 2.99 32.68
CA ILE A 38 19.34 3.08 33.16
C ILE A 38 20.34 3.07 31.99
N GLU A 39 20.10 2.29 30.94
CA GLU A 39 20.95 2.31 29.75
C GLU A 39 20.92 3.66 29.04
N ASN A 40 19.75 4.28 28.93
CA ASN A 40 19.61 5.62 28.38
C ASN A 40 20.36 6.66 29.22
N GLN A 41 20.22 6.62 30.54
CA GLN A 41 20.97 7.49 31.47
C GLN A 41 22.48 7.31 31.35
N MET A 42 22.96 6.07 31.19
CA MET A 42 24.38 5.78 30.97
C MET A 42 24.88 6.35 29.64
N ILE A 43 24.12 6.22 28.57
CA ILE A 43 24.43 6.78 27.25
C ILE A 43 24.50 8.31 27.33
N GLU A 44 23.51 8.94 27.96
CA GLU A 44 23.44 10.38 28.14
C GLU A 44 24.64 10.91 28.95
N TYR A 45 25.01 10.21 30.01
CA TYR A 45 26.14 10.59 30.88
C TYR A 45 27.51 10.37 30.24
N THR A 46 27.69 9.26 29.52
CA THR A 46 29.01 8.90 28.94
C THR A 46 29.22 9.46 27.54
N GLY A 47 28.16 9.86 26.87
CA GLY A 47 28.21 10.13 25.43
C GLY A 47 28.60 8.92 24.58
N GLU A 48 28.68 7.74 25.22
CA GLU A 48 29.02 6.48 24.53
C GLU A 48 27.82 6.02 23.67
N VAL A 49 27.92 6.29 22.39
CA VAL A 49 27.02 5.68 21.39
C VAL A 49 27.30 4.17 21.38
N GLN A 50 26.32 3.34 21.67
CA GLN A 50 26.46 1.90 21.49
C GLN A 50 26.99 1.63 20.08
N LYS A 51 28.10 0.89 19.96
CA LYS A 51 28.64 0.44 18.67
C LYS A 51 27.74 -0.66 18.12
N GLY A 52 26.63 -0.29 17.53
CA GLY A 52 25.77 -1.19 16.76
C GLY A 52 25.98 -0.99 15.26
N LYS A 53 25.38 -1.87 14.47
CA LYS A 53 25.36 -1.70 13.01
C LYS A 53 24.69 -0.38 12.63
N LEU A 54 25.20 0.27 11.58
CA LEU A 54 24.55 1.44 11.02
C LEU A 54 23.20 1.06 10.45
N PHE A 55 22.23 1.94 10.57
CA PHE A 55 20.89 1.73 10.04
C PHE A 55 20.91 1.42 8.53
N LYS A 56 21.76 2.10 7.76
CA LYS A 56 21.91 1.84 6.32
C LYS A 56 22.29 0.39 6.03
N ASP A 57 23.21 -0.20 6.80
CA ASP A 57 23.70 -1.57 6.57
C ASP A 57 22.59 -2.59 6.87
N VAL A 58 21.87 -2.38 7.97
CA VAL A 58 20.71 -3.22 8.33
C VAL A 58 19.57 -3.08 7.32
N ALA A 59 19.31 -1.86 6.84
CA ALA A 59 18.30 -1.61 5.83
C ALA A 59 18.64 -2.29 4.49
N GLU A 60 19.91 -2.31 4.09
CA GLU A 60 20.37 -2.99 2.88
C GLU A 60 20.30 -4.52 3.00
N GLU A 61 20.62 -5.08 4.15
CA GLU A 61 20.42 -6.51 4.43
C GLU A 61 18.92 -6.88 4.31
N TRP A 62 18.05 -6.08 4.94
CA TRP A 62 16.60 -6.25 4.86
C TRP A 62 16.10 -6.14 3.42
N GLU A 63 16.57 -5.15 2.66
CA GLU A 63 16.14 -4.93 1.26
C GLU A 63 16.39 -6.16 0.41
N LYS A 64 17.59 -6.76 0.51
CA LYS A 64 17.95 -7.95 -0.28
C LYS A 64 16.94 -9.08 -0.09
N ILE A 65 16.66 -9.43 1.17
CA ILE A 65 15.72 -10.51 1.49
C ILE A 65 14.29 -10.13 1.06
N LYS A 66 13.89 -8.89 1.36
CA LYS A 66 12.52 -8.45 1.06
C LYS A 66 12.20 -8.38 -0.43
N ARG A 67 13.21 -8.14 -1.26
CA ARG A 67 13.05 -8.15 -2.73
C ARG A 67 12.88 -9.55 -3.31
N GLU A 68 13.41 -10.57 -2.66
CA GLU A 68 13.21 -11.97 -3.05
C GLU A 68 11.78 -12.43 -2.74
N ASP A 69 11.19 -11.96 -1.64
CA ASP A 69 9.84 -12.31 -1.19
C ASP A 69 8.71 -11.54 -1.91
N LEU A 70 9.01 -10.35 -2.42
CA LEU A 70 7.99 -9.45 -2.96
C LEU A 70 7.89 -9.51 -4.48
N ASP A 71 6.65 -9.42 -4.96
CA ASP A 71 6.42 -9.12 -6.37
C ASP A 71 7.14 -7.82 -6.78
N PRO A 72 7.95 -7.81 -7.85
CA PRO A 72 8.73 -6.66 -8.29
C PRO A 72 7.92 -5.38 -8.45
N VAL A 73 6.68 -5.49 -8.96
CA VAL A 73 5.79 -4.31 -9.14
C VAL A 73 5.37 -3.73 -7.79
N THR A 74 5.12 -4.57 -6.79
CA THR A 74 4.79 -4.14 -5.43
C THR A 74 5.97 -3.42 -4.79
N TRP A 75 7.18 -3.93 -4.95
CA TRP A 75 8.39 -3.24 -4.50
C TRP A 75 8.50 -1.84 -5.12
N TYR A 76 8.49 -1.76 -6.45
CA TYR A 76 8.66 -0.50 -7.17
C TYR A 76 7.58 0.54 -6.85
N LYS A 77 6.31 0.14 -6.82
CA LYS A 77 5.19 1.07 -6.64
C LYS A 77 4.95 1.49 -5.20
N THR A 78 5.27 0.62 -4.23
CA THR A 78 4.89 0.85 -2.83
C THR A 78 6.08 1.13 -1.94
N TYR A 79 7.12 0.31 -2.01
CA TYR A 79 8.18 0.30 -1.00
C TYR A 79 9.43 1.07 -1.40
N LYS A 80 9.87 1.03 -2.67
CA LYS A 80 11.15 1.59 -3.11
C LYS A 80 11.37 3.04 -2.68
N ALA A 81 10.39 3.93 -2.93
CA ALA A 81 10.51 5.33 -2.57
C ALA A 81 10.50 5.56 -1.05
N ALA A 82 9.68 4.79 -0.31
CA ALA A 82 9.63 4.86 1.15
C ALA A 82 10.93 4.37 1.76
N TYR A 83 11.45 3.25 1.28
CA TYR A 83 12.72 2.66 1.70
C TYR A 83 13.88 3.65 1.49
N ALA A 84 14.03 4.21 0.29
CA ALA A 84 15.09 5.16 -0.01
C ALA A 84 15.08 6.36 0.94
N GLN A 85 13.91 6.92 1.23
CA GLN A 85 13.78 8.06 2.13
C GLN A 85 14.05 7.70 3.60
N VAL A 86 13.58 6.55 4.05
CA VAL A 86 13.83 6.05 5.40
C VAL A 86 15.31 5.75 5.59
N LYS A 87 15.92 5.03 4.63
CA LYS A 87 17.35 4.74 4.66
C LYS A 87 18.18 6.03 4.72
N GLU A 88 17.91 7.00 3.86
CA GLU A 88 18.63 8.26 3.85
C GLU A 88 18.47 9.06 5.14
N ARG A 89 17.28 9.04 5.76
CA ARG A 89 17.00 9.79 7.00
C ARG A 89 17.82 9.29 8.19
N PHE A 90 18.04 7.98 8.29
CA PHE A 90 18.67 7.34 9.45
C PHE A 90 20.05 6.73 9.13
N ARG A 91 20.57 6.89 7.91
CA ARG A 91 21.71 6.17 7.36
C ARG A 91 22.95 6.12 8.24
N GLU A 92 23.30 7.24 8.89
CA GLU A 92 24.52 7.40 9.68
C GLU A 92 24.32 7.09 11.18
N LEU A 93 23.09 6.78 11.59
CA LEU A 93 22.79 6.43 12.96
C LEU A 93 23.02 4.92 13.18
N SER A 94 23.61 4.57 14.32
CA SER A 94 23.55 3.19 14.77
C SER A 94 22.10 2.83 15.08
N ILE A 95 21.64 1.66 14.61
CA ILE A 95 20.24 1.23 14.76
C ILE A 95 19.81 1.15 16.22
N VAL A 96 20.75 0.79 17.13
CA VAL A 96 20.48 0.71 18.58
C VAL A 96 20.28 2.08 19.24
N ASN A 97 20.75 3.16 18.60
CA ASN A 97 20.63 4.52 19.11
C ASN A 97 19.43 5.28 18.53
N ILE A 98 18.71 4.72 17.58
CA ILE A 98 17.47 5.31 17.11
C ILE A 98 16.39 5.14 18.18
N THR A 99 15.82 6.25 18.60
CA THR A 99 14.81 6.30 19.67
C THR A 99 13.40 6.51 19.11
N PRO A 100 12.34 6.23 19.90
CA PRO A 100 10.97 6.61 19.53
C PRO A 100 10.83 8.10 19.21
N PHE A 101 11.60 8.96 19.93
CA PHE A 101 11.61 10.40 19.71
C PHE A 101 12.16 10.76 18.30
N ASP A 102 13.19 10.10 17.82
CA ASP A 102 13.75 10.36 16.49
C ASP A 102 12.75 10.03 15.39
N ILE A 103 12.00 8.93 15.55
CA ILE A 103 10.95 8.52 14.61
C ILE A 103 9.76 9.47 14.68
N ASP A 104 9.32 9.87 15.88
CA ASP A 104 8.26 10.87 16.06
C ASP A 104 8.64 12.20 15.41
N LYS A 105 9.86 12.69 15.65
CA LYS A 105 10.41 13.90 15.01
C LYS A 105 10.42 13.80 13.49
N TYR A 106 10.77 12.64 12.95
CA TYR A 106 10.71 12.37 11.50
C TYR A 106 9.28 12.46 10.97
N PHE A 107 8.31 11.81 11.62
CA PHE A 107 6.90 11.85 11.22
C PHE A 107 6.32 13.27 11.32
N LYS A 108 6.63 14.01 12.38
CA LYS A 108 6.24 15.43 12.54
C LYS A 108 6.80 16.29 11.42
N LYS A 109 8.07 16.08 11.01
CA LYS A 109 8.68 16.80 9.87
C LYS A 109 7.94 16.48 8.56
N LEU A 110 7.62 15.21 8.29
CA LEU A 110 6.82 14.83 7.11
C LEU A 110 5.45 15.51 7.13
N LYS A 111 4.83 15.59 8.29
CA LYS A 111 3.54 16.25 8.47
C LYS A 111 3.63 17.76 8.23
N ALA A 112 4.64 18.43 8.76
CA ALA A 112 4.88 19.87 8.54
C ALA A 112 5.06 20.17 7.03
N ASN A 113 5.65 19.24 6.28
CA ASN A 113 5.76 19.29 4.81
C ASN A 113 4.47 18.89 4.07
N LYS A 114 3.31 18.83 4.77
CA LYS A 114 1.97 18.55 4.22
C LYS A 114 1.81 17.19 3.54
N TYR A 115 2.67 16.22 3.84
CA TYR A 115 2.48 14.86 3.34
C TYR A 115 1.23 14.20 3.94
N SER A 116 0.56 13.36 3.14
CA SER A 116 -0.66 12.67 3.56
C SER A 116 -0.39 11.64 4.66
N HIS A 117 -1.41 11.32 5.46
CA HIS A 117 -1.33 10.26 6.47
C HIS A 117 -0.86 8.92 5.86
N LYS A 118 -1.39 8.54 4.69
CA LYS A 118 -0.97 7.32 3.98
C LYS A 118 0.52 7.34 3.61
N TYR A 119 1.03 8.50 3.21
CA TYR A 119 2.45 8.66 2.88
C TYR A 119 3.33 8.40 4.11
N VAL A 120 2.99 8.96 5.28
CA VAL A 120 3.70 8.72 6.54
C VAL A 120 3.54 7.26 6.99
N ALA A 121 2.33 6.70 6.90
CA ALA A 121 2.04 5.32 7.25
C ALA A 121 2.90 4.31 6.45
N THR A 122 3.12 4.56 5.16
CA THR A 122 4.00 3.70 4.36
C THR A 122 5.45 3.74 4.87
N ARG A 123 5.98 4.92 5.28
CA ARG A 123 7.33 5.04 5.88
C ARG A 123 7.41 4.36 7.23
N LYS A 124 6.36 4.50 8.05
CA LYS A 124 6.25 3.76 9.32
C LYS A 124 6.27 2.25 9.09
N SER A 125 5.54 1.77 8.09
CA SER A 125 5.53 0.34 7.74
C SER A 125 6.91 -0.16 7.34
N VAL A 126 7.66 0.58 6.52
CA VAL A 126 9.04 0.23 6.14
C VAL A 126 9.97 0.25 7.35
N LEU A 127 9.91 1.29 8.19
CA LEU A 127 10.69 1.34 9.43
C LEU A 127 10.40 0.15 10.32
N ASN A 128 9.11 -0.18 10.50
CA ASN A 128 8.69 -1.31 11.34
C ASN A 128 9.26 -2.63 10.81
N MET A 129 9.23 -2.86 9.50
CA MET A 129 9.79 -4.07 8.89
C MET A 129 11.32 -4.16 9.05
N ILE A 130 12.04 -3.04 8.93
CA ILE A 130 13.50 -3.01 9.13
C ILE A 130 13.84 -3.27 10.61
N PHE A 131 13.11 -2.65 11.55
CA PHE A 131 13.31 -2.88 12.99
C PHE A 131 12.91 -4.30 13.41
N GLU A 132 11.88 -4.88 12.81
CA GLU A 132 11.53 -6.29 13.03
C GLU A 132 12.64 -7.23 12.56
N TYR A 133 13.18 -6.99 11.37
CA TYR A 133 14.34 -7.70 10.87
C TYR A 133 15.54 -7.59 11.83
N ALA A 134 15.81 -6.37 12.29
CA ALA A 134 16.90 -6.12 13.23
C ALA A 134 16.70 -6.82 14.58
N PHE A 135 15.46 -6.89 15.07
CA PHE A 135 15.09 -7.59 16.29
C PHE A 135 15.30 -9.10 16.16
N VAL A 136 14.81 -9.71 15.08
CA VAL A 136 14.99 -11.14 14.79
C VAL A 136 16.48 -11.52 14.66
N ARG A 137 17.31 -10.61 14.14
CA ARG A 137 18.77 -10.80 14.02
C ARG A 137 19.55 -10.45 15.29
N GLY A 138 18.89 -9.98 16.34
CA GLY A 138 19.54 -9.59 17.59
C GLY A 138 20.35 -8.28 17.51
N TYR A 139 20.10 -7.45 16.47
CA TYR A 139 20.77 -6.16 16.34
C TYR A 139 20.15 -5.09 17.25
N VAL A 140 18.90 -5.27 17.64
CA VAL A 140 18.17 -4.46 18.63
C VAL A 140 17.44 -5.36 19.61
N ASN A 141 17.14 -4.85 20.81
CA ASN A 141 16.45 -5.61 21.85
C ASN A 141 14.93 -5.56 21.75
N ASP A 142 14.37 -4.64 20.94
CA ASP A 142 12.92 -4.44 20.81
C ASP A 142 12.61 -3.71 19.49
N ASN A 143 11.38 -3.92 19.00
CA ASN A 143 10.80 -3.14 17.91
C ASN A 143 9.67 -2.24 18.44
N PHE A 144 10.01 -1.01 18.76
CA PHE A 144 9.07 -0.01 19.27
C PHE A 144 8.38 0.82 18.19
N VAL A 145 8.71 0.63 16.92
CA VAL A 145 8.21 1.48 15.81
C VAL A 145 6.67 1.45 15.72
N SER A 146 6.06 0.30 16.01
CA SER A 146 4.60 0.16 16.00
C SER A 146 3.91 1.07 17.02
N SER A 147 4.54 1.34 18.17
CA SER A 147 4.00 2.18 19.24
C SER A 147 4.11 3.70 18.96
N VAL A 148 4.96 4.12 17.99
CA VAL A 148 5.09 5.54 17.68
C VAL A 148 3.88 6.02 16.87
N PRO A 149 3.09 6.98 17.36
CA PRO A 149 1.89 7.44 16.66
C PRO A 149 2.22 8.20 15.38
N ILE A 150 1.36 8.07 14.38
CA ILE A 150 1.42 8.95 13.21
C ILE A 150 0.64 10.23 13.56
N PRO A 151 1.25 11.42 13.39
CA PRO A 151 0.53 12.66 13.68
C PRO A 151 -0.77 12.77 12.90
N SER A 152 -1.84 13.22 13.57
CA SER A 152 -3.16 13.43 12.97
C SER A 152 -3.03 14.31 11.72
N GLY A 153 -3.71 13.93 10.66
CA GLY A 153 -3.73 14.65 9.39
C GLY A 153 -5.08 15.31 9.14
N PRO A 154 -5.20 16.17 8.12
CA PRO A 154 -6.49 16.60 7.68
C PRO A 154 -7.35 15.37 7.39
N VAL A 155 -8.61 15.46 7.80
CA VAL A 155 -9.61 14.42 7.55
C VAL A 155 -9.59 14.11 6.04
N LYS A 156 -9.45 12.83 5.69
CA LYS A 156 -9.56 12.41 4.30
C LYS A 156 -10.93 12.87 3.78
N LYS A 157 -10.96 13.70 2.74
CA LYS A 157 -12.20 13.89 1.99
C LYS A 157 -12.65 12.51 1.49
N ALA A 158 -13.83 12.08 1.94
CA ALA A 158 -14.44 10.87 1.41
C ALA A 158 -14.53 11.03 -0.12
N ARG A 159 -14.04 10.04 -0.85
CA ARG A 159 -14.26 10.01 -2.30
C ARG A 159 -15.74 9.77 -2.51
N LYS A 160 -16.45 10.77 -3.02
CA LYS A 160 -17.86 10.62 -3.36
C LYS A 160 -17.99 9.56 -4.47
N ALA A 161 -19.00 8.72 -4.37
CA ALA A 161 -19.43 7.91 -5.50
C ALA A 161 -19.82 8.83 -6.66
N PRO A 162 -19.74 8.38 -7.92
CA PRO A 162 -20.33 9.09 -9.05
C PRO A 162 -21.79 9.41 -8.76
N SER A 163 -22.23 10.61 -9.15
CA SER A 163 -23.64 11.01 -9.04
C SER A 163 -24.50 10.27 -10.07
N GLU A 164 -25.82 10.34 -9.93
CA GLU A 164 -26.75 9.81 -10.95
C GLU A 164 -26.52 10.46 -12.32
N ASP A 165 -26.23 11.75 -12.37
CA ASP A 165 -25.92 12.44 -13.62
C ASP A 165 -24.60 11.97 -14.22
N ASP A 166 -23.58 11.72 -13.37
CA ASP A 166 -22.32 11.09 -13.83
C ASP A 166 -22.59 9.70 -14.44
N ILE A 167 -23.48 8.91 -13.83
CA ILE A 167 -23.86 7.59 -14.35
C ILE A 167 -24.62 7.71 -15.66
N LYS A 168 -25.56 8.65 -15.78
CA LYS A 168 -26.25 8.93 -17.05
C LYS A 168 -25.27 9.30 -18.17
N ILE A 169 -24.26 10.13 -17.88
CA ILE A 169 -23.20 10.45 -18.85
C ILE A 169 -22.49 9.17 -19.29
N VAL A 170 -22.10 8.30 -18.36
CA VAL A 170 -21.38 7.06 -18.69
C VAL A 170 -22.25 6.11 -19.51
N THR A 171 -23.53 5.97 -19.16
CA THR A 171 -24.44 5.03 -19.85
C THR A 171 -24.94 5.54 -21.20
N SER A 172 -24.82 6.83 -21.47
CA SER A 172 -25.20 7.44 -22.76
C SER A 172 -24.05 7.52 -23.76
N ASN A 173 -22.78 7.30 -23.32
CA ASN A 173 -21.61 7.45 -24.15
C ASN A 173 -20.82 6.13 -24.18
N TYR A 174 -20.88 5.43 -25.29
CA TYR A 174 -20.31 4.07 -25.43
C TYR A 174 -19.52 3.87 -26.73
N GLU A 175 -19.26 4.90 -27.50
CA GLU A 175 -18.52 4.76 -28.76
C GLU A 175 -17.01 4.93 -28.58
N GLY A 176 -16.22 4.20 -29.33
CA GLY A 176 -14.77 4.29 -29.35
C GLY A 176 -14.15 4.07 -27.95
N ASP A 177 -13.32 5.00 -27.52
CA ASP A 177 -12.63 4.93 -26.22
C ASP A 177 -13.59 5.03 -25.02
N ASP A 178 -14.80 5.57 -25.21
CA ASP A 178 -15.79 5.74 -24.16
C ASP A 178 -16.42 4.40 -23.74
N PHE A 179 -16.38 3.40 -24.64
CA PHE A 179 -16.86 2.05 -24.37
C PHE A 179 -16.19 1.43 -23.12
N LEU A 180 -14.95 1.76 -22.83
CA LEU A 180 -14.28 1.28 -21.63
C LEU A 180 -15.01 1.70 -20.35
N TYR A 181 -15.46 2.95 -20.26
CA TYR A 181 -16.20 3.44 -19.09
C TYR A 181 -17.61 2.84 -19.03
N TYR A 182 -18.27 2.75 -20.18
CA TYR A 182 -19.57 2.08 -20.33
C TYR A 182 -19.48 0.62 -19.85
N PHE A 183 -18.49 -0.12 -20.30
CA PHE A 183 -18.27 -1.50 -19.91
C PHE A 183 -18.03 -1.63 -18.38
N LEU A 184 -17.26 -0.73 -17.80
CA LEU A 184 -16.94 -0.77 -16.37
C LEU A 184 -18.15 -0.49 -15.48
N VAL A 185 -19.08 0.37 -15.90
CA VAL A 185 -20.29 0.66 -15.11
C VAL A 185 -21.27 -0.52 -15.13
N TYR A 186 -21.34 -1.26 -16.24
CA TYR A 186 -22.25 -2.40 -16.37
C TYR A 186 -21.68 -3.73 -15.80
N THR A 187 -20.38 -3.82 -15.57
CA THR A 187 -19.74 -5.05 -15.08
C THR A 187 -19.18 -4.93 -13.66
N GLY A 188 -18.96 -3.72 -13.18
CA GLY A 188 -18.29 -3.49 -11.91
C GLY A 188 -16.85 -4.02 -11.85
N LEU A 189 -16.22 -4.32 -12.98
CA LEU A 189 -14.85 -4.85 -13.02
C LEU A 189 -13.81 -3.81 -12.60
N ARG A 190 -12.65 -4.29 -12.14
CA ARG A 190 -11.48 -3.43 -12.06
C ARG A 190 -10.94 -3.15 -13.46
N MET A 191 -10.39 -1.96 -13.69
CA MET A 191 -9.74 -1.60 -14.96
C MET A 191 -8.75 -2.69 -15.42
N SER A 192 -7.96 -3.24 -14.51
CA SER A 192 -6.98 -4.28 -14.82
C SER A 192 -7.59 -5.63 -15.19
N GLU A 193 -8.78 -5.93 -14.71
CA GLU A 193 -9.55 -7.12 -15.09
C GLU A 193 -10.18 -6.92 -16.47
N ALA A 194 -10.85 -5.80 -16.68
CA ALA A 194 -11.44 -5.46 -17.98
C ALA A 194 -10.40 -5.48 -19.12
N CYS A 195 -9.22 -4.88 -18.91
CA CYS A 195 -8.15 -4.89 -19.91
C CYS A 195 -7.53 -6.28 -20.16
N ALA A 196 -7.83 -7.28 -19.33
CA ALA A 196 -7.36 -8.65 -19.53
C ALA A 196 -8.34 -9.53 -20.29
N LEU A 197 -9.59 -9.07 -20.47
CA LEU A 197 -10.62 -9.87 -21.15
C LEU A 197 -10.31 -10.06 -22.63
N THR A 198 -10.51 -11.29 -23.05
CA THR A 198 -10.44 -11.71 -24.44
C THR A 198 -11.82 -12.24 -24.89
N ASP A 199 -11.97 -12.51 -26.18
CA ASP A 199 -13.14 -13.19 -26.75
C ASP A 199 -13.49 -14.49 -26.04
N GLU A 200 -12.48 -15.27 -25.63
CA GLU A 200 -12.65 -16.54 -24.89
C GLU A 200 -13.28 -16.37 -23.50
N ASP A 201 -13.24 -15.17 -22.92
CA ASP A 201 -13.79 -14.91 -21.59
C ASP A 201 -15.26 -14.50 -21.60
N ILE A 202 -15.86 -14.32 -22.80
CA ILE A 202 -17.23 -13.82 -22.96
C ILE A 202 -18.11 -14.88 -23.56
N ASP A 203 -18.99 -15.42 -22.74
CA ASP A 203 -20.00 -16.39 -23.14
C ASP A 203 -21.31 -15.67 -23.50
N PHE A 204 -21.50 -15.44 -24.79
CA PHE A 204 -22.70 -14.80 -25.31
C PHE A 204 -23.95 -15.69 -25.21
N ASP A 205 -23.80 -17.00 -25.17
CA ASP A 205 -24.91 -17.94 -25.12
C ASP A 205 -25.50 -18.01 -23.71
N ASN A 206 -24.65 -18.10 -22.71
CA ASN A 206 -25.04 -18.13 -21.30
C ASN A 206 -25.10 -16.73 -20.64
N ASN A 207 -24.74 -15.67 -21.38
CA ASN A 207 -24.70 -14.29 -20.89
C ASN A 207 -23.78 -14.12 -19.67
N LEU A 208 -22.56 -14.66 -19.74
CA LEU A 208 -21.57 -14.61 -18.67
C LEU A 208 -20.25 -13.99 -19.16
N ILE A 209 -19.54 -13.34 -18.25
CA ILE A 209 -18.16 -12.88 -18.44
C ILE A 209 -17.32 -13.52 -17.35
N TYR A 210 -16.33 -14.33 -17.75
CA TYR A 210 -15.42 -15.04 -16.86
C TYR A 210 -14.22 -14.18 -16.50
N ILE A 211 -13.91 -14.06 -15.21
CA ILE A 211 -12.82 -13.21 -14.69
C ILE A 211 -11.86 -14.10 -13.94
N ASN A 212 -10.73 -14.44 -14.56
CA ASN A 212 -9.70 -15.31 -14.03
C ASN A 212 -8.29 -14.72 -14.19
N LYS A 213 -8.18 -13.55 -14.81
CA LYS A 213 -6.92 -12.88 -15.15
C LYS A 213 -7.01 -11.37 -15.03
N LYS A 214 -5.85 -10.72 -14.97
CA LYS A 214 -5.72 -9.24 -14.92
C LYS A 214 -4.45 -8.78 -15.61
N ILE A 215 -4.44 -7.56 -16.12
CA ILE A 215 -3.22 -6.90 -16.57
C ILE A 215 -2.55 -6.18 -15.39
N VAL A 216 -1.25 -6.40 -15.26
CA VAL A 216 -0.36 -5.63 -14.38
C VAL A 216 0.63 -4.90 -15.26
N TRP A 217 0.73 -3.58 -15.11
CA TRP A 217 1.67 -2.79 -15.92
C TRP A 217 3.01 -2.69 -15.21
N ASP A 218 4.04 -3.27 -15.84
CA ASP A 218 5.44 -3.05 -15.49
C ASP A 218 5.97 -1.87 -16.32
N GLY A 219 6.08 -0.71 -15.67
CA GLY A 219 6.24 0.55 -16.40
C GLY A 219 5.07 0.77 -17.36
N ASN A 220 5.36 0.85 -18.67
CA ASN A 220 4.33 0.99 -19.71
C ASN A 220 3.86 -0.35 -20.29
N ARG A 221 4.60 -1.44 -20.03
CA ARG A 221 4.35 -2.76 -20.62
C ARG A 221 3.20 -3.47 -19.89
N PRO A 222 2.15 -3.92 -20.60
CA PRO A 222 1.13 -4.78 -20.00
C PRO A 222 1.69 -6.20 -19.81
N VAL A 223 1.44 -6.78 -18.64
CA VAL A 223 1.82 -8.16 -18.30
C VAL A 223 0.57 -8.86 -17.79
N LEU A 224 0.18 -9.95 -18.46
CA LEU A 224 -0.93 -10.78 -18.04
C LEU A 224 -0.54 -11.56 -16.78
N LYS A 225 -1.41 -11.52 -15.77
CA LYS A 225 -1.31 -12.36 -14.57
C LYS A 225 -2.63 -13.07 -14.34
N HIS A 226 -2.58 -14.39 -14.19
CA HIS A 226 -3.72 -15.14 -13.70
C HIS A 226 -4.00 -14.81 -12.24
N GLN A 227 -5.26 -14.81 -11.86
CA GLN A 227 -5.64 -14.62 -10.46
C GLN A 227 -5.49 -15.97 -9.72
N PRO A 228 -5.19 -15.95 -8.39
CA PRO A 228 -5.18 -17.19 -7.62
C PRO A 228 -6.59 -17.82 -7.64
N LYS A 229 -6.63 -19.15 -7.64
CA LYS A 229 -7.87 -19.95 -7.55
C LYS A 229 -8.51 -19.79 -6.16
N THR A 230 -9.12 -18.65 -5.91
CA THR A 230 -9.92 -18.35 -4.71
C THR A 230 -11.26 -17.81 -5.18
N GLU A 231 -12.33 -17.97 -4.41
CA GLU A 231 -13.66 -17.43 -4.74
C GLU A 231 -13.63 -15.94 -5.13
N ALA A 232 -12.71 -15.17 -4.57
CA ALA A 232 -12.52 -13.76 -4.93
C ALA A 232 -11.67 -13.55 -6.20
N GLY A 233 -10.95 -14.58 -6.65
CA GLY A 233 -10.02 -14.52 -7.79
C GLY A 233 -10.67 -14.95 -9.11
N GLU A 234 -11.38 -16.06 -9.12
CA GLU A 234 -12.10 -16.57 -10.28
C GLU A 234 -13.60 -16.41 -10.04
N ARG A 235 -14.25 -15.66 -10.90
CA ARG A 235 -15.70 -15.42 -10.81
C ARG A 235 -16.27 -15.15 -12.18
N ALA A 236 -17.55 -15.41 -12.36
CA ALA A 236 -18.34 -14.94 -13.47
C ALA A 236 -19.18 -13.73 -13.06
N VAL A 237 -19.41 -12.82 -13.98
CA VAL A 237 -20.37 -11.73 -13.84
C VAL A 237 -21.35 -11.81 -15.01
N PRO A 238 -22.63 -11.39 -14.81
CA PRO A 238 -23.61 -11.42 -15.88
C PRO A 238 -23.26 -10.43 -16.98
N LEU A 239 -23.42 -10.87 -18.22
CA LEU A 239 -23.41 -10.00 -19.40
C LEU A 239 -24.82 -9.43 -19.57
N LEU A 240 -25.07 -8.28 -18.95
CA LEU A 240 -26.37 -7.64 -18.99
C LEU A 240 -26.81 -7.31 -20.41
N SER A 241 -28.11 -7.40 -20.68
CA SER A 241 -28.69 -7.22 -22.04
C SER A 241 -28.31 -5.89 -22.69
N GLU A 242 -28.27 -4.80 -21.91
CA GLU A 242 -27.87 -3.49 -22.42
C GLU A 242 -26.39 -3.44 -22.82
N LEU A 243 -25.50 -4.10 -22.05
CA LEU A 243 -24.11 -4.23 -22.39
C LEU A 243 -23.95 -5.14 -23.63
N LYS A 244 -24.64 -6.29 -23.67
CA LYS A 244 -24.59 -7.25 -24.79
C LYS A 244 -24.95 -6.59 -26.13
N LYS A 245 -25.94 -5.70 -26.17
CA LYS A 245 -26.33 -4.96 -27.38
C LYS A 245 -25.22 -4.06 -27.92
N ARG A 246 -24.30 -3.59 -27.06
CA ARG A 246 -23.23 -2.64 -27.39
C ARG A 246 -21.85 -3.31 -27.52
N MET A 247 -21.74 -4.58 -27.15
CA MET A 247 -20.51 -5.35 -27.34
C MET A 247 -20.16 -5.47 -28.82
N PRO A 248 -18.88 -5.39 -29.19
CA PRO A 248 -18.45 -5.74 -30.53
C PRO A 248 -18.80 -7.22 -30.78
N LYS A 249 -19.53 -7.48 -31.86
CA LYS A 249 -20.03 -8.83 -32.17
C LYS A 249 -18.94 -9.79 -32.61
N ASN A 250 -17.91 -9.25 -33.28
CA ASN A 250 -16.79 -10.02 -33.79
C ASN A 250 -15.50 -9.32 -33.39
N PHE A 251 -14.84 -9.81 -32.36
CA PHE A 251 -13.49 -9.40 -32.02
C PHE A 251 -12.68 -10.65 -31.67
N GLU A 252 -11.39 -10.60 -31.91
CA GLU A 252 -10.44 -11.67 -31.62
C GLU A 252 -9.34 -11.12 -30.71
N GLY A 253 -9.01 -11.85 -29.65
CA GLY A 253 -8.03 -11.43 -28.65
C GLY A 253 -8.59 -10.41 -27.64
N TYR A 254 -7.80 -9.45 -27.21
CA TYR A 254 -8.21 -8.53 -26.13
C TYR A 254 -9.32 -7.56 -26.53
N LEU A 255 -10.40 -7.53 -25.74
CA LEU A 255 -11.51 -6.59 -25.94
C LEU A 255 -11.03 -5.12 -25.93
N PHE A 256 -10.08 -4.78 -25.06
CA PHE A 256 -9.53 -3.45 -24.94
C PHE A 256 -8.10 -3.39 -25.48
N SER A 257 -8.00 -3.20 -26.79
CA SER A 257 -6.74 -3.11 -27.55
C SER A 257 -6.84 -2.02 -28.61
N ARG A 258 -5.69 -1.53 -29.06
CA ARG A 258 -5.59 -0.61 -30.22
C ARG A 258 -5.32 -1.33 -31.55
N ASP A 259 -4.77 -2.53 -31.46
CA ASP A 259 -4.22 -3.26 -32.60
C ASP A 259 -4.99 -4.57 -32.81
N ASN A 260 -6.29 -4.47 -33.12
CA ASN A 260 -7.16 -5.62 -33.42
C ASN A 260 -6.97 -6.80 -32.45
N GLY A 261 -7.08 -6.50 -31.15
CA GLY A 261 -6.98 -7.53 -30.10
C GLY A 261 -5.58 -7.84 -29.60
N LYS A 262 -4.50 -7.29 -30.14
CA LYS A 262 -3.12 -7.57 -29.70
C LYS A 262 -2.23 -6.33 -29.78
N PRO A 263 -1.49 -5.97 -28.70
CA PRO A 263 -1.61 -6.37 -27.28
C PRO A 263 -2.72 -5.59 -26.56
N PRO A 264 -2.99 -5.88 -25.26
CA PRO A 264 -3.90 -5.07 -24.46
C PRO A 264 -3.33 -3.67 -24.24
N TYR A 265 -4.18 -2.72 -23.85
CA TYR A 265 -3.75 -1.33 -23.64
C TYR A 265 -2.52 -1.21 -22.74
N THR A 266 -1.53 -0.45 -23.20
CA THR A 266 -0.41 0.01 -22.38
C THR A 266 -0.87 1.00 -21.31
N GLN A 267 -0.06 1.22 -20.27
CA GLN A 267 -0.40 2.19 -19.23
C GLN A 267 -0.56 3.62 -19.79
N LYS A 268 0.27 4.00 -20.77
CA LYS A 268 0.19 5.32 -21.44
C LYS A 268 -1.10 5.47 -22.24
N GLN A 269 -1.51 4.43 -23.00
CA GLN A 269 -2.77 4.44 -23.74
C GLN A 269 -3.97 4.58 -22.80
N LEU A 270 -4.03 3.80 -21.72
CA LEU A 270 -5.09 3.93 -20.72
C LEU A 270 -5.15 5.32 -20.08
N ARG A 271 -3.98 5.92 -19.81
CA ARG A 271 -3.94 7.29 -19.31
C ARG A 271 -4.53 8.28 -20.31
N ILE A 272 -4.16 8.17 -21.59
CA ILE A 272 -4.71 9.02 -22.66
C ILE A 272 -6.23 8.85 -22.75
N ILE A 273 -6.73 7.61 -22.74
CA ILE A 273 -8.16 7.30 -22.75
C ILE A 273 -8.87 7.93 -21.56
N THR A 274 -8.36 7.70 -20.35
CA THR A 274 -9.00 8.18 -19.12
C THR A 274 -8.95 9.70 -18.99
N ASP A 275 -7.83 10.34 -19.34
CA ASP A 275 -7.72 11.79 -19.31
C ASP A 275 -8.60 12.44 -20.42
N GLY A 276 -8.64 11.82 -21.61
CA GLY A 276 -9.50 12.23 -22.72
C GLY A 276 -10.97 12.12 -22.37
N TYR A 277 -11.40 11.00 -21.78
CA TYR A 277 -12.78 10.80 -21.31
C TYR A 277 -13.22 11.87 -20.32
N LYS A 278 -12.40 12.12 -19.28
CA LYS A 278 -12.66 13.15 -18.28
C LYS A 278 -12.81 14.52 -18.87
N LYS A 279 -11.98 14.87 -19.85
CA LYS A 279 -12.02 16.16 -20.52
C LYS A 279 -13.27 16.31 -21.40
N ARG A 280 -13.62 15.27 -22.18
CA ARG A 280 -14.81 15.31 -23.07
C ARG A 280 -16.12 15.46 -22.29
N HIS A 281 -16.24 14.76 -21.19
CA HIS A 281 -17.48 14.68 -20.40
C HIS A 281 -17.47 15.55 -19.14
N ASN A 282 -16.40 16.32 -18.89
CA ASN A 282 -16.25 17.17 -17.70
C ASN A 282 -16.47 16.44 -16.38
N ILE A 283 -15.96 15.21 -16.25
CA ILE A 283 -16.11 14.38 -15.06
C ILE A 283 -14.84 14.34 -14.21
N SER A 284 -15.00 14.16 -12.90
CA SER A 284 -13.89 14.14 -11.93
C SER A 284 -13.64 12.76 -11.30
N PHE A 285 -14.56 11.82 -11.46
CA PHE A 285 -14.41 10.48 -10.88
C PHE A 285 -13.38 9.61 -11.62
N THR A 286 -12.98 8.54 -10.98
CA THR A 286 -12.03 7.57 -11.52
C THR A 286 -12.74 6.27 -11.90
N PRO A 287 -12.20 5.45 -12.82
CA PRO A 287 -12.79 4.15 -13.16
C PRO A 287 -13.06 3.25 -11.93
N HIS A 288 -12.23 3.35 -10.89
CA HIS A 288 -12.45 2.58 -9.66
C HIS A 288 -13.73 3.01 -8.90
N GLN A 289 -14.14 4.27 -9.04
CA GLN A 289 -15.38 4.77 -8.42
C GLN A 289 -16.63 4.25 -9.14
N LEU A 290 -16.56 3.92 -10.45
CA LEU A 290 -17.66 3.25 -11.16
C LEU A 290 -17.99 1.88 -10.57
N ARG A 291 -16.99 1.13 -10.12
CA ARG A 291 -17.23 -0.14 -9.43
C ARG A 291 -18.02 0.05 -8.12
N HIS A 292 -17.79 1.14 -7.40
CA HIS A 292 -18.62 1.46 -6.22
C HIS A 292 -20.04 1.82 -6.62
N ALA A 293 -20.22 2.55 -7.73
CA ALA A 293 -21.53 2.87 -8.26
C ALA A 293 -22.31 1.62 -8.71
N PHE A 294 -21.65 0.68 -9.39
CA PHE A 294 -22.23 -0.61 -9.77
C PHE A 294 -22.78 -1.37 -8.56
N ALA A 295 -22.00 -1.45 -7.47
CA ALA A 295 -22.45 -2.11 -6.24
C ALA A 295 -23.68 -1.43 -5.62
N SER A 296 -23.75 -0.08 -5.68
CA SER A 296 -24.91 0.67 -5.18
C SER A 296 -26.13 0.49 -6.06
N LEU A 297 -25.97 0.54 -7.39
CA LEU A 297 -27.05 0.30 -8.36
C LEU A 297 -27.57 -1.14 -8.27
N GLY A 298 -26.69 -2.12 -8.03
CA GLY A 298 -27.07 -3.52 -7.87
C GLY A 298 -27.90 -3.79 -6.61
N VAL A 299 -27.66 -3.04 -5.54
CA VAL A 299 -28.43 -3.12 -4.29
C VAL A 299 -29.80 -2.44 -4.45
N GLU A 300 -29.89 -1.33 -5.19
CA GLU A 300 -31.16 -0.62 -5.42
C GLU A 300 -32.06 -1.35 -6.43
N ALA A 301 -31.48 -2.09 -7.37
CA ALA A 301 -32.25 -2.68 -8.48
C ALA A 301 -32.87 -4.03 -8.15
N ASP A 302 -32.58 -4.66 -7.00
CA ASP A 302 -33.07 -6.02 -6.63
C ASP A 302 -32.97 -7.08 -7.78
N LEU A 303 -32.42 -6.64 -8.91
CA LEU A 303 -32.36 -7.33 -10.20
C LEU A 303 -31.17 -8.30 -10.29
N LEU A 304 -30.13 -8.10 -9.47
CA LEU A 304 -28.91 -8.90 -9.55
C LEU A 304 -28.91 -10.13 -8.65
N VAL A 305 -29.84 -10.24 -7.70
CA VAL A 305 -29.93 -11.37 -6.78
C VAL A 305 -30.94 -12.43 -7.26
N LYS A 306 -31.81 -12.10 -8.21
CA LYS A 306 -32.84 -13.03 -8.72
C LYS A 306 -32.50 -13.69 -10.05
N GLU A 307 -31.40 -13.28 -10.71
CA GLU A 307 -30.94 -13.86 -11.99
C GLU A 307 -29.58 -14.63 -11.83
N LEU A 308 -29.10 -14.80 -10.61
CA LEU A 308 -28.02 -15.70 -10.23
C LEU A 308 -28.58 -16.90 -9.46
#